data_34b3d83b51ece1ecde6e816d5b02323c
#
_entry.id   34b3d83b51ece1ecde6e816d5b02323c
#
_cell.length_a   1.000
_cell.length_b   1.000
_cell.length_c   1.000
_cell.angle_alpha   90.00
_cell.angle_beta   90.00
_cell.angle_gamma   90.00
#
_symmetry.space_group_name_H-M   'P 1'
#
loop_
_entity.id
_entity.type
_entity.pdbx_description
1 polymer ?
#
loop_
_entity_poly.entity_id
_entity_poly.type
_entity_poly.pdbx_seq_one_letter_code
_entity_poly.pdbx_strand_id
1 'polypeptide(L)'
;ALKDILLETNIIFKKDGIRIVNMDKSHTILAHLFLDADKFEHYYCKYPKIVIGVNMYHLFKLINTIDNDDMLTIYIEEKEYSEGIVNYLGLKFENGDIKQCKNQKLKLIEPEEEELDVPNVEFSSIINLPSTDFQKIIRDLSNISDRLEIKSVGNELIFMCKGPFATCEILRSESDSVTEFIKNPGKSKII
;
A
#
# COMPACT_ATOMS: atom_id res chain seq x y z
N ALA A 1 -3.15 6.56 2.42
CA ALA A 1 -2.43 6.16 1.20
C ALA A 1 -3.26 5.22 0.31
N LEU A 2 -3.56 3.95 0.74
CA LEU A 2 -4.27 3.01 -0.16
C LEU A 2 -5.64 3.51 -0.64
N LYS A 3 -6.42 4.16 0.23
CA LYS A 3 -7.73 4.73 -0.14
C LYS A 3 -7.68 5.80 -1.26
N ASP A 4 -6.52 6.35 -1.51
CA ASP A 4 -6.32 7.38 -2.54
C ASP A 4 -5.91 6.77 -3.89
N ILE A 5 -5.48 5.51 -3.87
CA ILE A 5 -5.08 4.72 -5.04
C ILE A 5 -6.19 3.74 -5.42
N LEU A 6 -6.69 3.00 -4.42
CA LEU A 6 -7.71 1.97 -4.60
C LEU A 6 -9.03 2.45 -4.00
N LEU A 7 -10.08 2.50 -4.82
CA LEU A 7 -11.44 2.81 -4.33
C LEU A 7 -12.10 1.57 -3.76
N GLU A 8 -12.10 0.50 -4.53
CA GLU A 8 -12.63 -0.81 -4.20
C GLU A 8 -11.56 -1.85 -4.48
N THR A 9 -11.46 -2.87 -3.63
CA THR A 9 -10.43 -3.91 -3.79
C THR A 9 -10.79 -5.15 -3.02
N ASN A 10 -10.21 -6.27 -3.44
CA ASN A 10 -10.23 -7.50 -2.68
C ASN A 10 -9.19 -7.47 -1.58
N ILE A 11 -9.60 -7.89 -0.38
CA ILE A 11 -8.69 -8.26 0.71
C ILE A 11 -8.73 -9.78 0.85
N ILE A 12 -7.56 -10.39 0.80
CA ILE A 12 -7.40 -11.83 0.82
C ILE A 12 -6.76 -12.23 2.15
N PHE A 13 -7.47 -13.05 2.92
CA PHE A 13 -6.96 -13.64 4.15
C PHE A 13 -6.53 -15.06 3.88
N LYS A 14 -5.31 -15.40 4.27
CA LYS A 14 -4.73 -16.76 4.22
C LYS A 14 -4.08 -17.06 5.57
N LYS A 15 -3.62 -18.31 5.76
CA LYS A 15 -2.92 -18.70 7.00
C LYS A 15 -1.62 -17.95 7.22
N ASP A 16 -0.97 -17.51 6.15
CA ASP A 16 0.31 -16.80 6.16
C ASP A 16 0.16 -15.26 6.33
N GLY A 17 -1.07 -14.74 6.25
CA GLY A 17 -1.33 -13.32 6.44
C GLY A 17 -2.42 -12.74 5.55
N ILE A 18 -2.40 -11.41 5.43
CA ILE A 18 -3.38 -10.62 4.67
C ILE A 18 -2.71 -10.05 3.43
N ARG A 19 -3.39 -10.15 2.28
CA ARG A 19 -2.90 -9.65 0.99
C ARG A 19 -3.91 -8.73 0.33
N ILE A 20 -3.40 -7.68 -0.29
CA ILE A 20 -4.12 -6.83 -1.22
C ILE A 20 -3.26 -6.71 -2.46
N VAL A 21 -3.79 -7.10 -3.61
CA VAL A 21 -3.16 -6.89 -4.91
C VAL A 21 -4.25 -6.34 -5.83
N ASN A 22 -4.12 -5.11 -6.24
CA ASN A 22 -5.05 -4.51 -7.19
C ASN A 22 -4.40 -3.34 -7.95
N MET A 23 -4.99 -2.96 -9.06
CA MET A 23 -4.59 -1.81 -9.85
C MET A 23 -5.48 -0.60 -9.55
N ASP A 24 -4.92 0.58 -9.75
CA ASP A 24 -5.71 1.80 -9.77
C ASP A 24 -6.66 1.80 -10.99
N LYS A 25 -7.65 2.70 -10.99
CA LYS A 25 -8.66 2.79 -12.07
C LYS A 25 -8.08 3.03 -13.46
N SER A 26 -6.88 3.58 -13.56
CA SER A 26 -6.18 3.84 -14.82
C SER A 26 -5.32 2.66 -15.29
N HIS A 27 -5.23 1.59 -14.50
CA HIS A 27 -4.36 0.43 -14.71
C HIS A 27 -2.88 0.79 -14.87
N THR A 28 -2.44 1.88 -14.23
CA THR A 28 -1.05 2.36 -14.29
C THR A 28 -0.26 2.08 -13.02
N ILE A 29 -0.96 1.92 -11.89
CA ILE A 29 -0.36 1.65 -10.59
C ILE A 29 -0.84 0.30 -10.08
N LEU A 30 0.08 -0.65 -9.89
CA LEU A 30 -0.18 -1.89 -9.17
C LEU A 30 0.15 -1.67 -7.68
N ALA A 31 -0.86 -1.79 -6.82
CA ALA A 31 -0.69 -1.78 -5.38
C ALA A 31 -0.61 -3.20 -4.85
N HIS A 32 0.50 -3.56 -4.22
CA HIS A 32 0.69 -4.84 -3.55
C HIS A 32 1.02 -4.60 -2.08
N LEU A 33 0.15 -5.07 -1.20
CA LEU A 33 0.34 -5.08 0.25
C LEU A 33 0.33 -6.52 0.74
N PHE A 34 1.30 -6.86 1.58
CA PHE A 34 1.32 -8.11 2.33
C PHE A 34 1.58 -7.81 3.81
N LEU A 35 0.74 -8.31 4.66
CA LEU A 35 0.87 -8.25 6.11
C LEU A 35 1.03 -9.68 6.62
N ASP A 36 2.25 -10.02 7.03
CA ASP A 36 2.59 -11.34 7.56
C ASP A 36 1.80 -11.65 8.83
N ALA A 37 1.32 -12.88 8.96
CA ALA A 37 0.62 -13.37 10.15
C ALA A 37 1.44 -13.18 11.43
N ASP A 38 2.76 -13.38 11.36
CA ASP A 38 3.71 -13.27 12.49
C ASP A 38 3.89 -11.82 13.00
N LYS A 39 3.39 -10.84 12.27
CA LYS A 39 3.44 -9.42 12.65
C LYS A 39 2.23 -8.95 13.44
N PHE A 40 1.23 -9.82 13.56
CA PHE A 40 0.06 -9.57 14.40
C PHE A 40 0.29 -10.14 15.80
N GLU A 41 -0.24 -9.50 16.82
CA GLU A 41 -0.24 -10.03 18.18
C GLU A 41 -1.04 -11.35 18.24
N HIS A 42 -2.11 -11.43 17.48
CA HIS A 42 -2.89 -12.65 17.27
C HIS A 42 -3.40 -12.68 15.83
N TYR A 43 -3.16 -13.81 15.14
CA TYR A 43 -3.67 -14.06 13.80
C TYR A 43 -4.23 -15.47 13.69
N TYR A 44 -5.45 -15.60 13.19
CA TYR A 44 -6.08 -16.88 12.93
C TYR A 44 -6.94 -16.84 11.68
N CYS A 45 -6.74 -17.74 10.76
CA CYS A 45 -7.59 -17.95 9.59
C CYS A 45 -8.00 -19.41 9.50
N LYS A 46 -9.31 -19.68 9.73
CA LYS A 46 -9.89 -21.04 9.74
C LYS A 46 -9.81 -21.70 8.37
N TYR A 47 -10.09 -20.93 7.32
CA TYR A 47 -10.16 -21.43 5.95
C TYR A 47 -8.83 -21.24 5.21
N PRO A 48 -8.57 -22.06 4.15
CA PRO A 48 -7.34 -21.89 3.35
C PRO A 48 -7.22 -20.50 2.73
N LYS A 49 -8.36 -19.91 2.37
CA LYS A 49 -8.47 -18.59 1.75
C LYS A 49 -9.86 -18.02 2.01
N ILE A 50 -9.91 -16.74 2.37
CA ILE A 50 -11.14 -15.94 2.42
C ILE A 50 -10.88 -14.69 1.57
N VAL A 51 -11.78 -14.36 0.66
CA VAL A 51 -11.72 -13.14 -0.15
C VAL A 51 -12.91 -12.27 0.20
N ILE A 52 -12.66 -11.00 0.50
CA ILE A 52 -13.71 -10.02 0.74
C ILE A 52 -13.52 -8.80 -0.15
N GLY A 53 -14.60 -8.27 -0.71
CA GLY A 53 -14.60 -7.00 -1.43
C GLY A 53 -14.81 -5.83 -0.46
N VAL A 54 -13.95 -4.82 -0.53
CA VAL A 54 -13.95 -3.70 0.41
C VAL A 54 -13.89 -2.37 -0.31
N ASN A 55 -14.77 -1.44 0.09
CA ASN A 55 -14.61 -0.05 -0.26
C ASN A 55 -13.58 0.59 0.70
N MET A 56 -12.42 0.95 0.17
CA MET A 56 -11.26 1.41 0.96
C MET A 56 -11.51 2.76 1.66
N TYR A 57 -12.35 3.61 1.10
CA TYR A 57 -12.71 4.86 1.74
C TYR A 57 -13.59 4.64 2.98
N HIS A 58 -14.53 3.70 2.91
CA HIS A 58 -15.37 3.34 4.05
C HIS A 58 -14.54 2.68 5.16
N LEU A 59 -13.67 1.74 4.79
CA LEU A 59 -12.75 1.12 5.74
C LEU A 59 -11.86 2.18 6.41
N PHE A 60 -11.29 3.09 5.63
CA PHE A 60 -10.49 4.19 6.15
C PHE A 60 -11.25 5.05 7.15
N LYS A 61 -12.50 5.43 6.85
CA LYS A 61 -13.33 6.21 7.78
C LYS A 61 -13.51 5.53 9.13
N LEU A 62 -13.68 4.22 9.13
CA LEU A 62 -13.85 3.45 10.37
C LEU A 62 -12.52 3.34 11.14
N ILE A 63 -11.42 3.01 10.46
CA ILE A 63 -10.11 2.87 11.09
C ILE A 63 -9.57 4.23 11.56
N ASN A 64 -9.87 5.32 10.87
CA ASN A 64 -9.40 6.66 11.25
C ASN A 64 -10.02 7.18 12.56
N THR A 65 -10.92 6.42 13.16
CA THR A 65 -11.49 6.72 14.49
C THR A 65 -10.78 5.99 15.62
N ILE A 66 -9.67 5.32 15.34
CA ILE A 66 -8.81 4.64 16.33
C ILE A 66 -7.89 5.67 16.99
N ASP A 67 -7.71 5.56 18.29
CA ASP A 67 -6.70 6.29 19.04
C ASP A 67 -5.40 5.46 19.10
N ASN A 68 -4.26 6.12 19.40
CA ASN A 68 -2.95 5.46 19.36
C ASN A 68 -2.81 4.32 20.40
N ASP A 69 -3.58 4.37 21.47
CA ASP A 69 -3.54 3.41 22.58
C ASP A 69 -4.63 2.33 22.44
N ASP A 70 -5.38 2.35 21.32
CA ASP A 70 -6.41 1.35 21.06
C ASP A 70 -5.83 0.09 20.41
N MET A 71 -6.29 -1.06 20.86
CA MET A 71 -6.07 -2.34 20.16
C MET A 71 -7.16 -2.51 19.11
N LEU A 72 -6.76 -2.73 17.84
CA LEU A 72 -7.68 -3.06 16.75
C LEU A 72 -7.73 -4.57 16.53
N THR A 73 -8.93 -5.16 16.67
CA THR A 73 -9.22 -6.52 16.23
C THR A 73 -10.09 -6.49 14.99
N ILE A 74 -9.63 -7.13 13.92
CA ILE A 74 -10.39 -7.34 12.68
C ILE A 74 -10.86 -8.79 12.67
N TYR A 75 -12.16 -9.02 12.46
CA TYR A 75 -12.71 -10.36 12.52
C TYR A 75 -13.89 -10.56 11.57
N ILE A 76 -14.14 -11.82 11.21
CA ILE A 76 -15.33 -12.26 10.49
C ILE A 76 -16.08 -13.21 11.42
N GLU A 77 -17.33 -12.90 11.75
CA GLU A 77 -18.19 -13.78 12.53
C GLU A 77 -18.57 -15.01 11.69
N GLU A 78 -18.57 -16.19 12.29
CA GLU A 78 -18.86 -17.44 11.56
C GLU A 78 -20.25 -17.41 10.88
N LYS A 79 -21.23 -16.76 11.52
CA LYS A 79 -22.58 -16.59 10.93
C LYS A 79 -22.63 -15.67 9.72
N GLU A 80 -21.62 -14.82 9.52
CA GLU A 80 -21.52 -13.92 8.36
C GLU A 80 -20.79 -14.59 7.17
N TYR A 81 -20.25 -15.81 7.37
CA TYR A 81 -19.59 -16.58 6.34
C TYR A 81 -20.51 -17.70 5.86
N SER A 82 -20.91 -17.66 4.61
CA SER A 82 -21.73 -18.69 3.96
C SER A 82 -21.23 -18.94 2.54
N GLU A 83 -20.85 -20.19 2.26
CA GLU A 83 -20.43 -20.64 0.91
C GLU A 83 -19.35 -19.75 0.23
N GLY A 84 -18.43 -19.20 1.02
CA GLY A 84 -17.37 -18.32 0.52
C GLY A 84 -17.74 -16.84 0.52
N ILE A 85 -18.99 -16.49 0.80
CA ILE A 85 -19.47 -15.11 0.83
C ILE A 85 -19.41 -14.57 2.27
N VAL A 86 -18.93 -13.35 2.42
CA VAL A 86 -18.88 -12.59 3.67
C VAL A 86 -19.61 -11.28 3.48
N ASN A 87 -20.61 -11.01 4.32
CA ASN A 87 -21.42 -9.78 4.21
C ASN A 87 -20.85 -8.61 5.03
N TYR A 88 -20.21 -8.91 6.16
CA TYR A 88 -19.71 -7.91 7.08
C TYR A 88 -18.32 -8.25 7.61
N LEU A 89 -17.47 -7.23 7.69
CA LEU A 89 -16.18 -7.27 8.40
C LEU A 89 -16.36 -6.59 9.76
N GLY A 90 -16.07 -7.31 10.85
CA GLY A 90 -16.06 -6.75 12.19
C GLY A 90 -14.77 -6.01 12.49
N LEU A 91 -14.90 -4.86 13.13
CA LEU A 91 -13.81 -4.03 13.63
C LEU A 91 -14.09 -3.76 15.11
N LYS A 92 -13.22 -4.23 15.98
CA LYS A 92 -13.31 -4.01 17.43
C LYS A 92 -12.12 -3.17 17.87
N PHE A 93 -12.40 -2.09 18.56
CA PHE A 93 -11.41 -1.18 19.13
C PHE A 93 -11.51 -1.26 20.65
N GLU A 94 -10.42 -1.58 21.31
CA GLU A 94 -10.36 -1.73 22.76
C GLU A 94 -9.27 -0.83 23.33
N ASN A 95 -9.70 0.02 24.28
CA ASN A 95 -8.79 0.84 25.05
C ASN A 95 -8.82 0.37 26.50
N GLY A 96 -7.70 -0.17 26.96
CA GLY A 96 -7.55 -0.72 28.31
C GLY A 96 -7.58 0.33 29.39
N ASP A 97 -7.05 1.52 29.14
CA ASP A 97 -6.89 2.59 30.13
C ASP A 97 -8.24 3.20 30.51
N ILE A 98 -9.08 3.46 29.52
CA ILE A 98 -10.43 4.03 29.74
C ILE A 98 -11.53 2.96 29.79
N LYS A 99 -11.17 1.69 29.69
CA LYS A 99 -12.11 0.53 29.65
C LYS A 99 -13.21 0.68 28.60
N GLN A 100 -12.86 1.23 27.45
CA GLN A 100 -13.77 1.42 26.33
C GLN A 100 -13.64 0.25 25.33
N CYS A 101 -14.78 -0.23 24.86
CA CYS A 101 -14.87 -1.19 23.76
C CYS A 101 -15.85 -0.66 22.71
N LYS A 102 -15.39 -0.47 21.48
CA LYS A 102 -16.18 0.01 20.36
C LYS A 102 -16.22 -1.05 19.27
N ASN A 103 -17.41 -1.50 18.93
CA ASN A 103 -17.62 -2.48 17.87
C ASN A 103 -18.25 -1.82 16.65
N GLN A 104 -17.70 -2.09 15.48
CA GLN A 104 -18.20 -1.61 14.20
C GLN A 104 -18.30 -2.77 13.21
N LYS A 105 -19.25 -2.72 12.30
CA LYS A 105 -19.39 -3.67 11.20
C LYS A 105 -19.35 -2.92 9.89
N LEU A 106 -18.35 -3.22 9.07
CA LEU A 106 -18.26 -2.71 7.71
C LEU A 106 -19.06 -3.62 6.80
N LYS A 107 -20.04 -3.06 6.08
CA LYS A 107 -20.72 -3.78 5.01
C LYS A 107 -19.76 -3.96 3.86
N LEU A 108 -19.62 -5.19 3.41
CA LEU A 108 -18.74 -5.57 2.31
C LEU A 108 -19.46 -5.43 0.96
N ILE A 109 -18.68 -5.33 -0.09
CA ILE A 109 -19.12 -5.40 -1.47
C ILE A 109 -18.77 -6.78 -2.04
N GLU A 110 -19.36 -7.13 -3.17
CA GLU A 110 -19.00 -8.35 -3.87
C GLU A 110 -17.54 -8.31 -4.31
N PRO A 111 -16.74 -9.35 -4.01
CA PRO A 111 -15.35 -9.37 -4.45
C PRO A 111 -15.26 -9.47 -5.97
N GLU A 112 -14.25 -8.84 -6.55
CA GLU A 112 -13.91 -9.01 -7.96
C GLU A 112 -13.43 -10.45 -8.21
N GLU A 113 -13.89 -11.06 -9.30
CA GLU A 113 -13.53 -12.45 -9.63
C GLU A 113 -12.07 -12.58 -10.07
N GLU A 114 -11.51 -11.54 -10.66
CA GLU A 114 -10.17 -11.54 -11.24
C GLU A 114 -9.11 -11.35 -10.16
N GLU A 115 -8.23 -12.34 -9.98
CA GLU A 115 -7.05 -12.22 -9.13
C GLU A 115 -5.86 -11.74 -9.96
N LEU A 116 -5.27 -10.64 -9.54
CA LEU A 116 -4.05 -10.15 -10.15
C LEU A 116 -2.84 -10.81 -9.50
N ASP A 117 -1.96 -11.34 -10.32
CA ASP A 117 -0.65 -11.80 -9.89
C ASP A 117 0.39 -10.69 -10.05
N VAL A 118 1.28 -10.59 -9.07
CA VAL A 118 2.43 -9.69 -9.18
C VAL A 118 3.44 -10.32 -10.13
N PRO A 119 3.72 -9.69 -11.29
CA PRO A 119 4.65 -10.26 -12.24
C PRO A 119 6.07 -10.32 -11.66
N ASN A 120 6.79 -11.37 -11.99
CA ASN A 120 8.21 -11.49 -11.65
C ASN A 120 9.01 -10.54 -12.56
N VAL A 121 9.39 -9.38 -12.05
CA VAL A 121 10.12 -8.35 -12.79
C VAL A 121 11.57 -8.29 -12.32
N GLU A 122 12.51 -8.46 -13.22
CA GLU A 122 13.92 -8.16 -12.96
C GLU A 122 14.18 -6.65 -13.20
N PHE A 123 14.53 -5.95 -12.15
CA PHE A 123 14.85 -4.52 -12.24
C PHE A 123 16.28 -4.29 -12.71
N SER A 124 16.47 -3.33 -13.61
CA SER A 124 17.80 -2.90 -14.06
C SER A 124 18.53 -2.06 -13.00
N SER A 125 17.79 -1.42 -12.11
CA SER A 125 18.32 -0.62 -11.00
C SER A 125 17.41 -0.72 -9.80
N ILE A 126 18.00 -0.80 -8.61
CA ILE A 126 17.33 -0.73 -7.32
C ILE A 126 17.92 0.46 -6.58
N ILE A 127 17.07 1.33 -6.06
CA ILE A 127 17.47 2.56 -5.39
C ILE A 127 16.82 2.58 -4.00
N ASN A 128 17.66 2.68 -2.97
CA ASN A 128 17.21 2.86 -1.58
C ASN A 128 17.35 4.35 -1.22
N LEU A 129 16.27 4.96 -0.86
CA LEU A 129 16.19 6.38 -0.52
C LEU A 129 15.30 6.56 0.71
N PRO A 130 15.68 7.42 1.70
CA PRO A 130 14.80 7.75 2.81
C PRO A 130 13.46 8.32 2.32
N SER A 131 12.36 7.80 2.83
CA SER A 131 11.02 8.21 2.40
C SER A 131 10.74 9.70 2.63
N THR A 132 11.31 10.28 3.68
CA THR A 132 11.22 11.71 3.99
C THR A 132 11.88 12.57 2.92
N ASP A 133 13.03 12.14 2.40
CA ASP A 133 13.77 12.84 1.34
C ASP A 133 13.01 12.76 0.03
N PHE A 134 12.51 11.57 -0.32
CA PHE A 134 11.69 11.39 -1.50
C PHE A 134 10.42 12.25 -1.46
N GLN A 135 9.71 12.24 -0.32
CA GLN A 135 8.52 13.07 -0.14
C GLN A 135 8.82 14.57 -0.31
N LYS A 136 9.97 15.03 0.21
CA LYS A 136 10.39 16.44 0.05
C LYS A 136 10.65 16.77 -1.42
N ILE A 137 11.41 15.92 -2.12
CA ILE A 137 11.70 16.09 -3.56
C ILE A 137 10.39 16.17 -4.35
N ILE A 138 9.48 15.22 -4.15
CA ILE A 138 8.20 15.20 -4.87
C ILE A 138 7.37 16.45 -4.56
N ARG A 139 7.31 16.88 -3.31
CA ARG A 139 6.58 18.11 -2.91
C ARG A 139 7.15 19.36 -3.58
N ASP A 140 8.47 19.48 -3.62
CA ASP A 140 9.14 20.64 -4.21
C ASP A 140 8.89 20.70 -5.73
N LEU A 141 9.01 19.57 -6.43
CA LEU A 141 8.83 19.48 -7.88
C LEU A 141 7.35 19.58 -8.31
N SER A 142 6.42 19.09 -7.50
CA SER A 142 4.98 19.16 -7.80
C SER A 142 4.42 20.59 -7.81
N ASN A 143 5.12 21.55 -7.20
CA ASN A 143 4.77 22.97 -7.32
C ASN A 143 5.05 23.55 -8.72
N ILE A 144 5.84 22.85 -9.53
CA ILE A 144 6.27 23.32 -10.86
C ILE A 144 5.54 22.55 -11.95
N SER A 145 5.35 21.24 -11.80
CA SER A 145 4.77 20.38 -12.84
C SER A 145 4.12 19.13 -12.24
N ASP A 146 3.06 18.66 -12.88
CA ASP A 146 2.42 17.35 -12.58
C ASP A 146 3.20 16.16 -13.16
N ARG A 147 4.27 16.43 -13.92
CA ARG A 147 5.09 15.39 -14.54
C ARG A 147 6.50 15.46 -13.99
N LEU A 148 6.99 14.31 -13.55
CA LEU A 148 8.34 14.11 -13.05
C LEU A 148 9.05 13.09 -13.94
N GLU A 149 10.27 13.39 -14.32
CA GLU A 149 11.20 12.48 -14.97
C GLU A 149 12.27 12.06 -13.95
N ILE A 150 12.47 10.74 -13.81
CA ILE A 150 13.50 10.17 -12.93
C ILE A 150 14.50 9.42 -13.80
N LYS A 151 15.78 9.82 -13.73
CA LYS A 151 16.88 9.19 -14.46
C LYS A 151 17.92 8.66 -13.48
N SER A 152 18.44 7.46 -13.76
CA SER A 152 19.61 6.92 -13.08
C SER A 152 20.76 6.84 -14.09
N VAL A 153 21.77 7.68 -13.91
CA VAL A 153 22.92 7.80 -14.82
C VAL A 153 24.21 7.70 -14.01
N GLY A 154 25.05 6.71 -14.34
CA GLY A 154 26.25 6.49 -13.53
C GLY A 154 25.90 6.25 -12.07
N ASN A 155 26.48 7.00 -11.16
CA ASN A 155 26.18 6.98 -9.71
C ASN A 155 25.30 8.16 -9.31
N GLU A 156 24.49 8.68 -10.23
CA GLU A 156 23.61 9.81 -9.98
C GLU A 156 22.15 9.43 -10.23
N LEU A 157 21.28 9.94 -9.38
CA LEU A 157 19.84 9.91 -9.53
C LEU A 157 19.37 11.34 -9.78
N ILE A 158 18.73 11.54 -10.92
CA ILE A 158 18.30 12.85 -11.38
C ILE A 158 16.78 12.87 -11.36
N PHE A 159 16.21 13.81 -10.62
CA PHE A 159 14.79 14.15 -10.62
C PHE A 159 14.61 15.45 -11.40
N MET A 160 13.83 15.42 -12.45
CA MET A 160 13.64 16.59 -13.30
C MET A 160 12.17 16.82 -13.59
N CYS A 161 11.75 18.09 -13.55
CA CYS A 161 10.44 18.49 -14.02
C CYS A 161 10.53 19.75 -14.90
N LYS A 162 9.57 19.87 -15.81
CA LYS A 162 9.41 21.03 -16.68
C LYS A 162 7.96 21.50 -16.63
N GLY A 163 7.74 22.65 -16.06
CA GLY A 163 6.45 23.32 -15.99
C GLY A 163 6.34 24.51 -16.92
N PRO A 164 5.21 25.20 -16.92
CA PRO A 164 4.95 26.33 -17.80
C PRO A 164 5.81 27.58 -17.47
N PHE A 165 6.29 27.69 -16.23
CA PHE A 165 7.02 28.87 -15.74
C PHE A 165 8.46 28.56 -15.27
N ALA A 166 8.78 27.28 -15.02
CA ALA A 166 10.09 26.88 -14.52
C ALA A 166 10.47 25.47 -14.93
N THR A 167 11.77 25.20 -14.92
CA THR A 167 12.37 23.87 -15.01
C THR A 167 13.20 23.66 -13.76
N CYS A 168 13.11 22.50 -13.13
CA CYS A 168 13.89 22.16 -11.96
C CYS A 168 14.57 20.80 -12.16
N GLU A 169 15.82 20.71 -11.73
CA GLU A 169 16.62 19.49 -11.71
C GLU A 169 17.25 19.33 -10.33
N ILE A 170 17.08 18.15 -9.74
CA ILE A 170 17.68 17.77 -8.46
C ILE A 170 18.57 16.55 -8.72
N LEU A 171 19.86 16.69 -8.48
CA LEU A 171 20.82 15.60 -8.56
C LEU A 171 21.05 15.04 -7.15
N ARG A 172 21.08 13.73 -7.07
CA ARG A 172 21.45 12.96 -5.88
C ARG A 172 22.56 11.99 -6.28
N SER A 173 23.72 12.16 -5.65
CA SER A 173 24.82 11.21 -5.77
C SER A 173 24.73 10.17 -4.67
N GLU A 174 25.30 9.01 -4.93
CA GLU A 174 25.44 7.96 -3.92
C GLU A 174 26.29 8.48 -2.75
N SER A 175 25.80 8.29 -1.52
CA SER A 175 26.54 8.62 -0.30
C SER A 175 26.36 7.50 0.70
N ASP A 176 27.43 7.14 1.39
CA ASP A 176 27.54 6.00 2.31
C ASP A 176 26.46 5.90 3.41
N SER A 177 25.67 6.95 3.60
CA SER A 177 24.71 7.03 4.69
C SER A 177 23.22 7.20 4.26
N VAL A 178 22.93 7.51 3.00
CA VAL A 178 21.58 8.01 2.63
C VAL A 178 21.00 7.43 1.36
N THR A 179 21.81 7.00 0.39
CA THR A 179 21.32 6.54 -0.91
C THR A 179 22.20 5.42 -1.43
N GLU A 180 21.64 4.26 -1.66
CA GLU A 180 22.31 3.11 -2.20
C GLU A 180 21.78 2.80 -3.60
N PHE A 181 22.67 2.66 -4.57
CA PHE A 181 22.35 2.29 -5.96
C PHE A 181 22.89 0.90 -6.26
N ILE A 182 21.99 -0.06 -6.47
CA ILE A 182 22.37 -1.38 -6.97
C ILE A 182 22.04 -1.40 -8.46
N LYS A 183 23.07 -1.49 -9.30
CA LYS A 183 22.92 -1.60 -10.76
C LYS A 183 23.26 -3.00 -11.23
N ASN A 184 22.40 -3.59 -12.02
CA ASN A 184 22.71 -4.79 -12.79
C ASN A 184 23.42 -4.38 -14.10
N PRO A 185 24.76 -4.58 -14.22
CA PRO A 185 25.52 -4.17 -15.39
C PRO A 185 25.17 -5.04 -16.59
N GLY A 186 24.19 -4.69 -17.35
CA GLY A 186 23.79 -5.41 -18.57
C GLY A 186 22.45 -5.03 -19.15
N LYS A 187 21.61 -4.33 -18.40
CA LYS A 187 20.24 -4.02 -18.83
C LYS A 187 19.83 -2.55 -18.61
N SER A 188 20.76 -1.60 -18.67
CA SER A 188 20.38 -0.18 -18.61
C SER A 188 19.68 0.24 -19.90
N LYS A 189 18.36 0.17 -19.89
CA LYS A 189 17.51 0.98 -20.76
C LYS A 189 17.04 2.18 -19.95
N ILE A 190 17.31 3.37 -20.47
CA ILE A 190 16.68 4.62 -20.04
C ILE A 190 15.18 4.45 -20.36
N ILE A 191 14.34 4.53 -19.35
CA ILE A 191 12.89 4.65 -19.51
C ILE A 191 12.53 6.11 -19.43
#